data_bf35f247edde42bc5edb5026b86064f5
#
_entry.id   bf35f247edde42bc5edb5026b86064f5
#
_cell.length_a   1.000
_cell.length_b   1.000
_cell.length_c   1.000
_cell.angle_alpha   90.00
_cell.angle_beta   90.00
_cell.angle_gamma   90.00
#
_symmetry.space_group_name_H-M   'P 1'
#
loop_
_entity.id
_entity.type
_entity.pdbx_description
1 polymer ?
#
loop_
_entity_poly.entity_id
_entity_poly.type
_entity_poly.pdbx_seq_one_letter_code
_entity_poly.pdbx_strand_id
1 'polypeptide(L)'
;MKHVKKNFRLFLGCIACSAILSMTGASMVHAEEKAISMTEPVFIYGQIYHENGRLSMKNIKGDATLDELLLNISEETKILDAVNGLPVPKDDLKDGEGVYAYISHAMAMSLPPQSHAFMIICKVPADFAAPSFETVDKLSQNADGSTLLTTMRGNQFTLDSTTSYLPYLTRNIVTMQDLTKGRTCLIWKTQRVAGQIEANAGTAAKVVIFPTENGGNGSNGGGKISGPASDPELIARR
;
A
#
# COMPACT_ATOMS: atom_id res chain seq x y z
N MET A 1 -20.98 -55.38 -30.12
CA MET A 1 -20.24 -56.08 -31.20
C MET A 1 -19.90 -55.04 -32.28
N LYS A 2 -18.66 -54.66 -32.42
CA LYS A 2 -17.86 -54.56 -33.65
C LYS A 2 -16.54 -53.91 -33.30
N HIS A 3 -15.51 -54.72 -33.37
CA HIS A 3 -14.08 -54.36 -33.39
C HIS A 3 -13.75 -53.51 -34.61
N VAL A 4 -12.85 -52.54 -34.49
CA VAL A 4 -11.96 -52.14 -35.58
C VAL A 4 -10.59 -51.79 -35.03
N LYS A 5 -9.64 -52.41 -35.65
CA LYS A 5 -8.27 -52.70 -35.36
C LYS A 5 -7.32 -51.44 -35.46
N LYS A 6 -6.25 -51.58 -34.65
CA LYS A 6 -4.95 -50.91 -34.79
C LYS A 6 -4.40 -50.95 -36.22
N ASN A 7 -3.80 -49.84 -36.65
CA ASN A 7 -2.71 -49.91 -37.63
C ASN A 7 -1.55 -49.00 -37.19
N PHE A 8 -0.54 -49.71 -36.71
CA PHE A 8 0.84 -49.28 -36.50
C PHE A 8 1.53 -49.28 -37.86
N ARG A 9 2.06 -48.19 -38.31
CA ARG A 9 3.03 -48.16 -39.41
C ARG A 9 4.26 -47.37 -39.01
N LEU A 10 5.29 -48.17 -38.72
CA LEU A 10 6.67 -47.79 -38.63
C LEU A 10 7.15 -47.36 -40.04
N PHE A 11 7.75 -46.19 -40.17
CA PHE A 11 8.60 -45.85 -41.31
C PHE A 11 9.93 -45.32 -40.77
N LEU A 12 10.91 -46.20 -40.95
CA LEU A 12 12.33 -45.94 -40.78
C LEU A 12 12.86 -45.39 -42.12
N GLY A 13 13.50 -44.23 -42.08
CA GLY A 13 14.16 -43.67 -43.25
C GLY A 13 15.21 -42.65 -42.83
N CYS A 14 16.45 -43.14 -42.73
CA CYS A 14 17.67 -42.31 -42.71
C CYS A 14 17.79 -41.53 -44.01
N ILE A 15 18.23 -40.27 -43.93
CA ILE A 15 19.29 -39.71 -44.81
C ILE A 15 19.81 -38.43 -44.14
N ALA A 16 21.13 -38.38 -44.10
CA ALA A 16 21.98 -37.34 -43.52
C ALA A 16 22.05 -36.06 -44.35
N CYS A 17 22.64 -35.07 -43.73
CA CYS A 17 23.34 -33.88 -44.26
C CYS A 17 22.58 -32.55 -44.22
N SER A 18 23.06 -31.72 -43.40
CA SER A 18 23.73 -30.43 -43.64
C SER A 18 23.47 -29.44 -42.52
N ALA A 19 24.52 -29.10 -41.84
CA ALA A 19 24.59 -28.04 -40.86
C ALA A 19 24.26 -26.68 -41.47
N ILE A 20 23.23 -26.01 -40.95
CA ILE A 20 23.15 -24.56 -41.00
C ILE A 20 22.90 -24.11 -39.57
N LEU A 21 23.93 -23.54 -39.00
CA LEU A 21 23.96 -22.90 -37.70
C LEU A 21 23.23 -21.56 -37.81
N SER A 22 21.93 -21.56 -37.65
CA SER A 22 21.17 -20.32 -37.41
C SER A 22 21.00 -20.14 -35.90
N MET A 23 21.86 -19.31 -35.33
CA MET A 23 21.68 -18.76 -33.98
C MET A 23 20.40 -17.88 -33.98
N THR A 24 19.28 -18.48 -33.77
CA THR A 24 18.11 -17.73 -33.26
C THR A 24 18.31 -17.58 -31.77
N GLY A 25 18.73 -16.37 -31.37
CA GLY A 25 18.75 -15.96 -29.99
C GLY A 25 17.34 -16.06 -29.43
N ALA A 26 17.08 -17.17 -28.75
CA ALA A 26 15.93 -17.26 -27.85
C ALA A 26 16.19 -16.25 -26.71
N SER A 27 15.61 -15.07 -26.83
CA SER A 27 15.44 -14.18 -25.68
C SER A 27 14.64 -14.97 -24.65
N MET A 28 15.33 -15.56 -23.67
CA MET A 28 14.69 -15.98 -22.45
C MET A 28 14.13 -14.72 -21.80
N VAL A 29 12.81 -14.51 -21.95
CA VAL A 29 12.07 -13.64 -21.07
C VAL A 29 12.19 -14.29 -19.68
N HIS A 30 13.16 -13.86 -18.93
CA HIS A 30 13.15 -14.08 -17.50
C HIS A 30 11.93 -13.32 -17.01
N ALA A 31 10.85 -14.04 -16.72
CA ALA A 31 9.85 -13.57 -15.79
C ALA A 31 10.63 -13.39 -14.47
N GLU A 32 11.01 -12.17 -14.19
CA GLU A 32 11.56 -11.78 -12.91
C GLU A 32 10.43 -12.04 -11.90
N GLU A 33 10.47 -13.19 -11.26
CA GLU A 33 9.61 -13.52 -10.12
C GLU A 33 9.95 -12.47 -9.07
N LYS A 34 9.11 -11.45 -9.00
CA LYS A 34 9.27 -10.32 -8.09
C LYS A 34 9.28 -10.89 -6.68
N ALA A 35 10.46 -11.07 -6.11
CA ALA A 35 10.63 -11.49 -4.74
C ALA A 35 9.80 -10.53 -3.88
N ILE A 36 8.72 -11.04 -3.27
CA ILE A 36 7.89 -10.27 -2.36
C ILE A 36 8.80 -9.87 -1.21
N SER A 37 9.14 -8.59 -1.15
CA SER A 37 9.94 -8.07 -0.06
C SER A 37 9.20 -8.34 1.24
N MET A 38 9.83 -9.03 2.20
CA MET A 38 9.24 -9.27 3.54
C MET A 38 8.95 -7.97 4.31
N THR A 39 9.29 -6.83 3.73
CA THR A 39 9.01 -5.50 4.28
C THR A 39 7.72 -4.89 3.73
N GLU A 40 7.13 -5.47 2.68
CA GLU A 40 5.86 -4.95 2.13
C GLU A 40 4.69 -5.36 3.03
N PRO A 41 3.76 -4.44 3.32
CA PRO A 41 2.56 -4.77 4.09
C PRO A 41 1.65 -5.76 3.34
N VAL A 42 1.06 -6.69 4.07
CA VAL A 42 0.00 -7.59 3.59
C VAL A 42 -1.32 -6.84 3.65
N PHE A 43 -2.06 -6.84 2.56
CA PHE A 43 -3.37 -6.21 2.47
C PHE A 43 -4.47 -7.22 2.76
N ILE A 44 -5.34 -6.92 3.74
CA ILE A 44 -6.44 -7.77 4.14
C ILE A 44 -7.73 -6.96 4.34
N TYR A 45 -8.86 -7.65 4.26
CA TYR A 45 -10.19 -7.15 4.59
C TYR A 45 -10.85 -8.11 5.58
N GLY A 46 -11.56 -7.59 6.58
CA GLY A 46 -12.31 -8.39 7.54
C GLY A 46 -13.17 -7.53 8.44
N GLN A 47 -13.85 -8.18 9.38
CA GLN A 47 -14.67 -7.51 10.38
C GLN A 47 -13.89 -7.41 11.70
N ILE A 48 -13.90 -6.23 12.32
CA ILE A 48 -13.19 -6.01 13.59
C ILE A 48 -14.10 -6.19 14.80
N TYR A 49 -13.50 -6.59 15.92
CA TYR A 49 -14.14 -6.78 17.21
C TYR A 49 -13.19 -6.44 18.34
N HIS A 50 -13.70 -5.78 19.38
CA HIS A 50 -12.93 -5.54 20.61
C HIS A 50 -13.11 -6.71 21.57
N GLU A 51 -12.08 -7.50 21.76
CA GLU A 51 -12.08 -8.67 22.63
C GLU A 51 -10.95 -8.57 23.67
N ASN A 52 -11.28 -8.61 24.94
CA ASN A 52 -10.32 -8.56 26.07
C ASN A 52 -9.33 -7.38 25.97
N GLY A 53 -9.80 -6.20 25.53
CA GLY A 53 -8.98 -5.00 25.37
C GLY A 53 -8.04 -5.02 24.14
N ARG A 54 -8.20 -6.00 23.24
CA ARG A 54 -7.44 -6.15 22.01
C ARG A 54 -8.38 -6.03 20.80
N LEU A 55 -7.85 -5.65 19.66
CA LEU A 55 -8.59 -5.63 18.41
C LEU A 55 -8.37 -6.95 17.68
N SER A 56 -9.45 -7.70 17.45
CA SER A 56 -9.49 -8.90 16.64
C SER A 56 -10.11 -8.58 15.29
N MET A 57 -9.64 -9.21 14.22
CA MET A 57 -10.25 -9.19 12.90
C MET A 57 -10.66 -10.61 12.54
N LYS A 58 -11.90 -10.77 12.03
CA LYS A 58 -12.50 -12.06 11.65
C LYS A 58 -12.92 -12.07 10.18
N ASN A 59 -13.09 -13.27 9.63
CA ASN A 59 -13.50 -13.48 8.23
C ASN A 59 -12.56 -12.81 7.23
N ILE A 60 -11.26 -13.00 7.42
CA ILE A 60 -10.20 -12.29 6.71
C ILE A 60 -10.06 -12.79 5.28
N LYS A 61 -9.97 -11.86 4.34
CA LYS A 61 -9.76 -12.07 2.90
C LYS A 61 -8.70 -11.08 2.40
N GLY A 62 -8.19 -11.34 1.20
CA GLY A 62 -7.18 -10.49 0.55
C GLY A 62 -5.90 -11.27 0.29
N ASP A 63 -4.74 -10.67 0.55
CA ASP A 63 -3.43 -11.33 0.37
C ASP A 63 -3.20 -12.49 1.35
N ALA A 64 -3.97 -12.53 2.44
CA ALA A 64 -4.05 -13.67 3.36
C ALA A 64 -5.50 -14.02 3.63
N THR A 65 -5.78 -15.31 3.85
CA THR A 65 -7.08 -15.81 4.26
C THR A 65 -6.94 -16.52 5.60
N LEU A 66 -7.58 -15.97 6.63
CA LEU A 66 -7.53 -16.44 8.00
C LEU A 66 -8.94 -16.32 8.61
N ASP A 67 -9.26 -17.20 9.54
CA ASP A 67 -10.52 -17.09 10.28
C ASP A 67 -10.49 -15.93 11.27
N GLU A 68 -9.36 -15.75 11.95
CA GLU A 68 -9.14 -14.71 12.95
C GLU A 68 -7.68 -14.29 13.03
N LEU A 69 -7.47 -13.01 13.31
CA LEU A 69 -6.16 -12.40 13.53
C LEU A 69 -6.26 -11.31 14.59
N LEU A 70 -5.38 -11.30 15.58
CA LEU A 70 -5.24 -10.17 16.50
C LEU A 70 -4.39 -9.08 15.86
N LEU A 71 -4.93 -7.87 15.78
CA LEU A 71 -4.26 -6.69 15.28
C LEU A 71 -3.57 -5.96 16.43
N ASN A 72 -2.25 -5.94 16.41
CA ASN A 72 -1.47 -5.13 17.34
C ASN A 72 -1.43 -3.68 16.82
N ILE A 73 -2.12 -2.79 17.54
CA ILE A 73 -2.19 -1.36 17.24
C ILE A 73 -1.24 -0.61 18.14
N SER A 74 -0.43 0.26 17.56
CA SER A 74 0.44 1.21 18.25
C SER A 74 0.04 2.66 17.94
N GLU A 75 0.72 3.62 18.51
CA GLU A 75 0.55 5.05 18.17
C GLU A 75 0.97 5.35 16.72
N GLU A 76 1.80 4.51 16.12
CA GLU A 76 2.23 4.64 14.72
C GLU A 76 1.19 4.07 13.74
N THR A 77 0.23 3.28 14.22
CA THR A 77 -0.84 2.73 13.39
C THR A 77 -1.72 3.85 12.85
N LYS A 78 -1.82 3.95 11.54
CA LYS A 78 -2.62 4.96 10.85
C LYS A 78 -4.05 4.44 10.71
N ILE A 79 -5.03 5.14 11.29
CA ILE A 79 -6.45 4.79 11.16
C ILE A 79 -7.14 5.90 10.38
N LEU A 80 -7.76 5.56 9.25
CA LEU A 80 -8.36 6.52 8.32
C LEU A 80 -9.77 6.10 7.90
N ASP A 81 -10.59 7.12 7.65
CA ASP A 81 -11.88 6.99 7.00
C ASP A 81 -11.70 6.62 5.51
N ALA A 82 -12.40 5.58 5.06
CA ALA A 82 -12.28 5.09 3.68
C ALA A 82 -12.67 6.13 2.64
N VAL A 83 -13.69 6.95 2.92
CA VAL A 83 -14.24 7.91 1.95
C VAL A 83 -13.43 9.20 1.93
N ASN A 84 -13.18 9.76 3.12
CA ASN A 84 -12.60 11.09 3.25
C ASN A 84 -11.07 11.07 3.33
N GLY A 85 -10.48 9.94 3.78
CA GLY A 85 -9.04 9.85 4.04
C GLY A 85 -8.60 10.61 5.28
N LEU A 86 -9.56 10.99 6.13
CA LEU A 86 -9.28 11.70 7.37
C LEU A 86 -8.91 10.72 8.50
N PRO A 87 -8.04 11.12 9.43
CA PRO A 87 -7.72 10.32 10.60
C PRO A 87 -8.96 10.04 11.45
N VAL A 88 -9.06 8.81 11.98
CA VAL A 88 -10.11 8.36 12.86
C VAL A 88 -9.50 7.93 14.18
N PRO A 89 -10.04 8.35 15.34
CA PRO A 89 -9.60 7.85 16.63
C PRO A 89 -9.80 6.33 16.74
N LYS A 90 -8.89 5.64 17.41
CA LYS A 90 -8.99 4.19 17.65
C LYS A 90 -10.30 3.80 18.33
N ASP A 91 -10.77 4.64 19.26
CA ASP A 91 -11.99 4.38 20.06
C ASP A 91 -13.28 4.53 19.24
N ASP A 92 -13.20 5.08 18.02
CA ASP A 92 -14.33 5.20 17.09
C ASP A 92 -14.52 3.94 16.23
N LEU A 93 -13.62 2.96 16.29
CA LEU A 93 -13.76 1.67 15.60
C LEU A 93 -14.89 0.88 16.24
N LYS A 94 -15.80 0.32 15.42
CA LYS A 94 -17.00 -0.36 15.89
C LYS A 94 -16.94 -1.86 15.66
N ASP A 95 -17.43 -2.63 16.62
CA ASP A 95 -17.54 -4.08 16.48
C ASP A 95 -18.46 -4.47 15.33
N GLY A 96 -18.02 -5.45 14.54
CA GLY A 96 -18.71 -5.91 13.34
C GLY A 96 -18.49 -5.03 12.11
N GLU A 97 -17.75 -3.92 12.23
CA GLU A 97 -17.42 -3.07 11.10
C GLU A 97 -16.43 -3.76 10.15
N GLY A 98 -16.74 -3.70 8.84
CA GLY A 98 -15.82 -4.15 7.79
C GLY A 98 -14.73 -3.11 7.57
N VAL A 99 -13.47 -3.53 7.68
CA VAL A 99 -12.32 -2.66 7.47
C VAL A 99 -11.29 -3.29 6.54
N TYR A 100 -10.52 -2.45 5.85
CA TYR A 100 -9.27 -2.89 5.23
C TYR A 100 -8.12 -2.65 6.19
N ALA A 101 -7.13 -3.54 6.17
CA ALA A 101 -5.91 -3.35 6.95
C ALA A 101 -4.65 -3.68 6.13
N TYR A 102 -3.59 -2.92 6.39
CA TYR A 102 -2.24 -3.21 5.96
C TYR A 102 -1.45 -3.66 7.17
N ILE A 103 -1.05 -4.92 7.18
CA ILE A 103 -0.39 -5.59 8.31
C ILE A 103 1.03 -6.02 7.96
N SER A 104 1.82 -6.33 8.97
CA SER A 104 3.16 -6.90 8.80
C SER A 104 3.08 -8.34 8.29
N HIS A 105 4.03 -8.73 7.42
CA HIS A 105 4.27 -10.14 7.10
C HIS A 105 4.71 -10.95 8.32
N ALA A 106 5.35 -10.32 9.29
CA ALA A 106 5.75 -10.97 10.54
C ALA A 106 4.51 -11.22 11.40
N MET A 107 4.16 -12.50 11.54
CA MET A 107 3.06 -12.94 12.40
C MET A 107 3.61 -13.76 13.56
N ALA A 108 3.13 -13.47 14.77
CA ALA A 108 3.34 -14.36 15.91
C ALA A 108 2.41 -15.58 15.76
N MET A 109 2.99 -16.78 15.85
CA MET A 109 2.30 -18.05 15.73
C MET A 109 1.57 -18.43 17.03
N SER A 110 0.74 -17.50 17.53
CA SER A 110 -0.18 -17.74 18.64
C SER A 110 -1.54 -18.23 18.13
N LEU A 111 -2.46 -18.56 19.04
CA LEU A 111 -3.85 -18.88 18.72
C LEU A 111 -4.77 -17.87 19.44
N PRO A 112 -5.43 -16.97 18.70
CA PRO A 112 -5.25 -16.69 17.26
C PRO A 112 -3.88 -16.05 16.96
N PRO A 113 -3.42 -16.09 15.69
CA PRO A 113 -2.18 -15.43 15.27
C PRO A 113 -2.26 -13.91 15.47
N GLN A 114 -1.13 -13.24 15.52
CA GLN A 114 -1.05 -11.80 15.76
C GLN A 114 -0.11 -11.14 14.76
N SER A 115 -0.48 -9.96 14.28
CA SER A 115 0.37 -9.12 13.45
C SER A 115 0.24 -7.65 13.82
N HIS A 116 1.28 -6.87 13.54
CA HIS A 116 1.25 -5.42 13.67
C HIS A 116 0.45 -4.81 12.51
N ALA A 117 -0.49 -3.92 12.84
CA ALA A 117 -1.24 -3.14 11.84
C ALA A 117 -0.53 -1.81 11.59
N PHE A 118 -0.04 -1.60 10.36
CA PHE A 118 0.50 -0.30 9.92
C PHE A 118 -0.62 0.69 9.66
N MET A 119 -1.74 0.19 9.10
CA MET A 119 -2.88 1.03 8.73
C MET A 119 -4.18 0.25 8.82
N ILE A 120 -5.24 0.94 9.26
CA ILE A 120 -6.63 0.47 9.23
C ILE A 120 -7.47 1.50 8.48
N ILE A 121 -8.25 1.06 7.51
CA ILE A 121 -9.17 1.88 6.75
C ILE A 121 -10.58 1.45 7.12
N CYS A 122 -11.26 2.28 7.87
CA CYS A 122 -12.59 2.03 8.43
C CYS A 122 -13.68 2.85 7.72
N LYS A 123 -14.94 2.67 8.14
CA LYS A 123 -16.13 3.32 7.54
C LYS A 123 -16.24 3.04 6.04
N VAL A 124 -15.97 1.79 5.68
CA VAL A 124 -15.97 1.33 4.29
C VAL A 124 -17.41 1.18 3.79
N PRO A 125 -17.87 1.98 2.78
CA PRO A 125 -19.18 1.78 2.19
C PRO A 125 -19.26 0.44 1.44
N ALA A 126 -20.49 -0.05 1.22
CA ALA A 126 -20.71 -1.19 0.34
C ALA A 126 -20.14 -0.89 -1.07
N ASP A 127 -19.54 -1.89 -1.70
CA ASP A 127 -18.94 -1.81 -3.05
C ASP A 127 -17.83 -0.75 -3.21
N PHE A 128 -17.21 -0.34 -2.12
CA PHE A 128 -16.15 0.63 -2.11
C PHE A 128 -14.79 -0.02 -2.43
N ALA A 129 -14.11 0.50 -3.46
CA ALA A 129 -12.76 0.06 -3.79
C ALA A 129 -11.75 0.64 -2.79
N ALA A 130 -10.97 -0.25 -2.16
CA ALA A 130 -9.93 0.17 -1.24
C ALA A 130 -8.92 1.10 -1.91
N PRO A 131 -8.50 2.18 -1.23
CA PRO A 131 -7.36 2.97 -1.68
C PRO A 131 -6.07 2.15 -1.61
N SER A 132 -5.15 2.44 -2.51
CA SER A 132 -3.85 1.75 -2.59
C SER A 132 -2.82 2.45 -1.69
N PHE A 133 -2.19 1.70 -0.78
CA PHE A 133 -1.05 2.19 -0.01
C PHE A 133 0.24 1.96 -0.79
N GLU A 134 0.93 3.02 -1.14
CA GLU A 134 2.03 3.01 -2.09
C GLU A 134 3.24 3.80 -1.58
N THR A 135 4.41 3.42 -2.08
CA THR A 135 5.64 4.19 -1.91
C THR A 135 6.06 4.74 -3.27
N VAL A 136 6.30 6.04 -3.34
CA VAL A 136 6.68 6.73 -4.57
C VAL A 136 8.07 6.29 -5.02
N ASP A 137 8.22 5.89 -6.29
CA ASP A 137 9.52 5.71 -6.94
C ASP A 137 9.88 6.94 -7.76
N LYS A 138 9.01 7.36 -8.68
CA LYS A 138 9.26 8.53 -9.54
C LYS A 138 7.97 9.18 -10.02
N LEU A 139 8.11 10.45 -10.38
CA LEU A 139 7.11 11.21 -11.16
C LEU A 139 7.66 11.46 -12.55
N SER A 140 6.82 11.34 -13.57
CA SER A 140 7.15 11.71 -14.95
C SER A 140 6.00 12.47 -15.58
N GLN A 141 6.29 13.53 -16.33
CA GLN A 141 5.29 14.34 -16.99
C GLN A 141 4.87 13.69 -18.30
N ASN A 142 3.57 13.60 -18.55
CA ASN A 142 2.98 13.15 -19.80
C ASN A 142 2.88 14.30 -20.80
N ALA A 143 2.70 13.96 -22.08
CA ALA A 143 2.56 14.95 -23.14
C ALA A 143 1.28 15.81 -23.02
N ASP A 144 0.26 15.33 -22.34
CA ASP A 144 -1.01 16.02 -22.06
C ASP A 144 -0.96 16.97 -20.86
N GLY A 145 0.20 17.09 -20.21
CA GLY A 145 0.40 17.91 -19.03
C GLY A 145 0.05 17.24 -17.69
N SER A 146 -0.51 16.03 -17.71
CA SER A 146 -0.69 15.22 -16.52
C SER A 146 0.64 14.64 -16.03
N THR A 147 0.68 14.15 -14.79
CA THR A 147 1.87 13.52 -14.22
C THR A 147 1.60 12.05 -13.96
N LEU A 148 2.49 11.18 -14.42
CA LEU A 148 2.48 9.76 -14.11
C LEU A 148 3.31 9.51 -12.85
N LEU A 149 2.64 9.07 -11.79
CA LEU A 149 3.27 8.56 -10.57
C LEU A 149 3.54 7.07 -10.77
N THR A 150 4.80 6.66 -10.64
CA THR A 150 5.21 5.26 -10.59
C THR A 150 5.61 4.92 -9.17
N THR A 151 5.15 3.80 -8.66
CA THR A 151 5.43 3.35 -7.29
C THR A 151 6.56 2.33 -7.27
N MET A 152 7.12 2.08 -6.10
CA MET A 152 8.16 1.06 -5.91
C MET A 152 7.69 -0.35 -6.30
N ARG A 153 6.38 -0.61 -6.25
CA ARG A 153 5.76 -1.86 -6.71
C ARG A 153 5.56 -1.92 -8.23
N GLY A 154 5.85 -0.82 -8.94
CA GLY A 154 5.60 -0.69 -10.37
C GLY A 154 4.16 -0.33 -10.74
N ASN A 155 3.29 -0.06 -9.76
CA ASN A 155 1.96 0.48 -10.03
C ASN A 155 2.07 1.89 -10.58
N GLN A 156 1.12 2.27 -11.45
CA GLN A 156 1.10 3.57 -12.08
C GLN A 156 -0.24 4.27 -11.83
N PHE A 157 -0.16 5.57 -11.56
CA PHE A 157 -1.33 6.42 -11.32
C PHE A 157 -1.15 7.74 -12.07
N THR A 158 -2.18 8.19 -12.77
CA THR A 158 -2.19 9.50 -13.39
C THR A 158 -2.66 10.54 -12.37
N LEU A 159 -1.86 11.56 -12.19
CA LEU A 159 -2.17 12.75 -11.38
C LEU A 159 -2.49 13.89 -12.34
N ASP A 160 -3.65 14.49 -12.20
CA ASP A 160 -4.10 15.62 -13.03
C ASP A 160 -4.60 16.79 -12.19
N SER A 161 -5.17 17.80 -12.82
CA SER A 161 -5.71 18.98 -12.14
C SER A 161 -6.90 18.69 -11.22
N THR A 162 -7.52 17.51 -11.33
CA THR A 162 -8.65 17.09 -10.50
C THR A 162 -8.20 16.30 -9.25
N THR A 163 -6.93 15.87 -9.23
CA THR A 163 -6.37 15.13 -8.10
C THR A 163 -6.27 16.03 -6.87
N SER A 164 -6.89 15.61 -5.78
CA SER A 164 -6.81 16.30 -4.49
C SER A 164 -5.70 15.72 -3.61
N TYR A 165 -4.98 16.59 -2.90
CA TYR A 165 -3.88 16.20 -2.00
C TYR A 165 -4.24 16.56 -0.57
N LEU A 166 -4.10 15.61 0.35
CA LEU A 166 -4.36 15.79 1.76
C LEU A 166 -3.13 15.40 2.59
N PRO A 167 -2.77 16.18 3.61
CA PRO A 167 -1.76 15.79 4.57
C PRO A 167 -2.35 14.82 5.61
N TYR A 168 -1.51 13.93 6.13
CA TYR A 168 -1.88 13.10 7.28
C TYR A 168 -1.39 13.74 8.58
N LEU A 169 -2.32 14.03 9.52
CA LEU A 169 -2.05 14.56 10.88
C LEU A 169 -1.20 15.85 10.94
N THR A 170 -1.12 16.61 9.86
CA THR A 170 -0.42 17.91 9.84
C THR A 170 -1.33 18.98 9.26
N ARG A 171 -1.08 20.25 9.65
CA ARG A 171 -1.77 21.43 9.10
C ARG A 171 -1.07 22.01 7.88
N ASN A 172 0.04 21.42 7.46
CA ASN A 172 0.77 21.88 6.29
C ASN A 172 -0.03 21.59 5.02
N ILE A 173 -0.03 22.54 4.10
CA ILE A 173 -0.56 22.31 2.77
C ILE A 173 0.42 21.38 2.05
N VAL A 174 -0.11 20.30 1.48
CA VAL A 174 0.64 19.37 0.66
C VAL A 174 0.17 19.44 -0.79
N THR A 175 1.09 19.17 -1.70
CA THR A 175 0.88 19.23 -3.14
C THR A 175 1.53 18.02 -3.80
N MET A 176 1.39 17.90 -5.11
CA MET A 176 2.08 16.87 -5.90
C MET A 176 3.61 16.92 -5.70
N GLN A 177 4.18 18.08 -5.42
CA GLN A 177 5.64 18.24 -5.22
C GLN A 177 6.16 17.53 -3.95
N ASP A 178 5.27 17.25 -3.01
CA ASP A 178 5.59 16.49 -1.79
C ASP A 178 5.69 14.98 -2.03
N LEU A 179 5.28 14.50 -3.21
CA LEU A 179 5.40 13.10 -3.62
C LEU A 179 6.82 12.79 -4.12
N THR A 180 7.79 12.95 -3.25
CA THR A 180 9.19 12.64 -3.54
C THR A 180 9.47 11.14 -3.44
N LYS A 181 10.55 10.68 -4.09
CA LYS A 181 10.97 9.26 -4.01
C LYS A 181 11.10 8.79 -2.57
N GLY A 182 10.52 7.61 -2.27
CA GLY A 182 10.46 7.03 -0.93
C GLY A 182 9.30 7.55 -0.06
N ARG A 183 8.56 8.56 -0.51
CA ARG A 183 7.39 9.04 0.22
C ARG A 183 6.26 8.01 0.17
N THR A 184 5.67 7.72 1.32
CA THR A 184 4.48 6.87 1.40
C THR A 184 3.22 7.69 1.23
N CYS A 185 2.24 7.13 0.56
CA CYS A 185 0.95 7.77 0.30
C CYS A 185 -0.17 6.73 0.19
N LEU A 186 -1.41 7.19 0.36
CA LEU A 186 -2.61 6.40 0.14
C LEU A 186 -3.36 7.03 -1.02
N ILE A 187 -3.69 6.24 -2.06
CA ILE A 187 -4.20 6.72 -3.34
C ILE A 187 -5.59 6.17 -3.61
N TRP A 188 -6.57 7.03 -3.77
CA TRP A 188 -7.91 6.71 -4.26
C TRP A 188 -7.94 6.85 -5.76
N LYS A 189 -8.33 5.78 -6.45
CA LYS A 189 -8.57 5.82 -7.89
C LYS A 189 -9.93 6.47 -8.18
N THR A 190 -10.01 7.21 -9.28
CA THR A 190 -11.30 7.65 -9.79
C THR A 190 -12.12 6.40 -10.12
N GLN A 191 -13.34 6.31 -9.57
CA GLN A 191 -14.25 5.22 -9.93
C GLN A 191 -14.67 5.39 -11.39
N ARG A 192 -14.34 4.43 -12.22
CA ARG A 192 -14.76 4.41 -13.62
C ARG A 192 -16.14 3.78 -13.74
N VAL A 193 -16.97 4.37 -14.59
CA VAL A 193 -18.24 3.78 -15.05
C VAL A 193 -17.93 2.50 -15.83
N ALA A 194 -18.70 1.44 -15.60
CA ALA A 194 -18.50 0.11 -16.16
C ALA A 194 -18.26 0.15 -17.69
N GLY A 195 -17.20 -0.48 -18.15
CA GLY A 195 -16.90 -0.70 -19.57
C GLY A 195 -15.49 -0.32 -20.04
N GLN A 196 -14.65 0.29 -19.23
CA GLN A 196 -13.26 0.60 -19.61
C GLN A 196 -12.28 -0.30 -18.85
N ILE A 197 -11.63 -1.18 -19.60
CA ILE A 197 -10.57 -2.07 -19.10
C ILE A 197 -9.25 -1.31 -19.25
N GLU A 198 -8.69 -0.83 -18.13
CA GLU A 198 -7.28 -0.51 -18.04
C GLU A 198 -6.71 -1.17 -16.79
N ALA A 199 -5.90 -2.20 -17.01
CA ALA A 199 -5.09 -2.81 -15.98
C ALA A 199 -4.04 -1.80 -15.49
N ASN A 200 -3.98 -1.55 -14.20
CA ASN A 200 -2.90 -0.87 -13.46
C ASN A 200 -2.66 0.63 -13.66
N ALA A 201 -3.32 1.33 -14.58
CA ALA A 201 -3.23 2.78 -14.70
C ALA A 201 -4.61 3.41 -14.44
N GLY A 202 -4.78 4.04 -13.28
CA GLY A 202 -5.99 4.76 -12.94
C GLY A 202 -5.68 6.22 -12.62
N THR A 203 -6.57 7.15 -12.98
CA THR A 203 -6.45 8.52 -12.49
C THR A 203 -6.68 8.54 -10.99
N ALA A 204 -5.79 9.19 -10.24
CA ALA A 204 -5.93 9.38 -8.82
C ALA A 204 -6.92 10.52 -8.55
N ALA A 205 -8.02 10.21 -7.86
CA ALA A 205 -8.97 11.22 -7.41
C ALA A 205 -8.44 11.97 -6.18
N LYS A 206 -7.76 11.24 -5.29
CA LYS A 206 -7.25 11.76 -4.03
C LYS A 206 -5.96 11.04 -3.63
N VAL A 207 -5.05 11.79 -3.04
CA VAL A 207 -3.81 11.28 -2.47
C VAL A 207 -3.64 11.83 -1.06
N VAL A 208 -3.57 10.94 -0.07
CA VAL A 208 -3.15 11.29 1.30
C VAL A 208 -1.66 11.04 1.40
N ILE A 209 -0.89 12.08 1.73
CA ILE A 209 0.58 12.03 1.82
C ILE A 209 0.96 11.90 3.30
N PHE A 210 1.71 10.84 3.62
CA PHE A 210 2.20 10.62 4.98
C PHE A 210 3.49 11.41 5.22
N PRO A 211 3.74 11.87 6.45
CA PRO A 211 5.01 12.49 6.79
C PRO A 211 6.16 11.50 6.56
N THR A 212 7.35 12.00 6.28
CA THR A 212 8.55 11.15 6.27
C THR A 212 8.75 10.64 7.69
N GLU A 213 8.81 9.34 7.85
CA GLU A 213 9.33 8.76 9.07
C GLU A 213 10.82 9.07 9.10
N ASN A 214 11.19 10.22 9.68
CA ASN A 214 12.57 10.50 9.97
C ASN A 214 12.99 9.49 11.04
N GLY A 215 13.75 8.49 10.64
CA GLY A 215 14.65 7.81 11.53
C GLY A 215 15.41 8.90 12.29
N GLY A 216 15.21 8.97 13.59
CA GLY A 216 15.68 10.05 14.40
C GLY A 216 17.14 10.40 14.13
N ASN A 217 17.34 11.59 13.60
CA ASN A 217 18.56 12.35 13.85
C ASN A 217 18.19 13.81 13.82
N GLY A 218 18.22 14.41 15.02
CA GLY A 218 17.91 15.79 15.25
C GLY A 218 18.80 16.69 14.45
N SER A 219 18.20 17.56 13.66
CA SER A 219 18.78 18.84 13.31
C SER A 219 18.03 19.89 14.10
N ASN A 220 18.67 20.24 15.20
CA ASN A 220 18.37 21.32 16.10
C ASN A 220 18.45 22.66 15.35
N GLY A 221 17.33 23.13 14.84
CA GLY A 221 17.12 24.52 14.48
C GLY A 221 16.71 25.28 15.74
N GLY A 222 17.67 25.50 16.64
CA GLY A 222 17.48 26.28 17.85
C GLY A 222 17.17 27.74 17.55
N GLY A 223 15.91 28.07 17.46
CA GLY A 223 15.43 29.41 17.71
C GLY A 223 15.49 29.65 19.22
N LYS A 224 16.58 30.26 19.70
CA LYS A 224 16.66 30.83 21.04
C LYS A 224 15.54 31.85 21.18
N ILE A 225 14.47 31.49 21.85
CA ILE A 225 13.59 32.49 22.48
C ILE A 225 14.27 32.87 23.78
N SER A 226 14.99 33.99 23.77
CA SER A 226 15.45 34.66 24.96
C SER A 226 14.22 35.24 25.67
N GLY A 227 13.69 34.49 26.64
CA GLY A 227 12.78 35.03 27.65
C GLY A 227 13.60 35.91 28.63
N PRO A 228 12.97 36.95 29.22
CA PRO A 228 13.70 37.86 30.12
C PRO A 228 14.19 37.11 31.36
N ALA A 229 15.46 37.31 31.68
CA ALA A 229 16.06 36.84 32.90
C ALA A 229 15.30 37.42 34.11
N SER A 230 14.69 36.53 34.90
CA SER A 230 14.21 36.88 36.22
C SER A 230 15.42 36.98 37.15
N ASP A 231 15.74 38.20 37.51
CA ASP A 231 16.78 38.58 38.48
C ASP A 231 16.33 38.14 39.89
N PRO A 232 17.10 37.32 40.61
CA PRO A 232 16.69 36.85 41.96
C PRO A 232 16.98 37.83 43.10
N GLU A 233 17.35 39.08 42.83
CA GLU A 233 17.81 40.03 43.87
C GLU A 233 16.79 41.04 44.37
N LEU A 234 15.47 40.85 44.12
CA LEU A 234 14.46 41.83 44.54
C LEU A 234 13.45 41.32 45.62
N ILE A 235 13.78 40.30 46.37
CA ILE A 235 12.94 39.82 47.52
C ILE A 235 13.73 39.91 48.83
N ALA A 236 14.50 40.97 49.07
CA ALA A 236 15.09 41.23 50.38
C ALA A 236 15.06 42.69 50.75
N ARG A 237 13.90 43.34 50.66
CA ARG A 237 13.61 44.60 51.37
C ARG A 237 12.08 44.92 51.29
N ARG A 238 11.37 44.30 52.25
CA ARG A 238 10.31 44.95 53.04
C ARG A 238 9.76 43.98 54.07
#